data_aa980c39f3eb3c6a0fae4d938f9b1494
#
_entry.id   aa980c39f3eb3c6a0fae4d938f9b1494
#
_cell.length_a   1.000
_cell.length_b   1.000
_cell.length_c   1.000
_cell.angle_alpha   90.00
_cell.angle_beta   90.00
_cell.angle_gamma   90.00
#
_symmetry.space_group_name_H-M   'P 1'
#
loop_
_entity.id
_entity.type
_entity.pdbx_description
1 polymer ?
#
loop_
_entity_poly.entity_id
_entity_poly.type
_entity_poly.pdbx_seq_one_letter_code
_entity_poly.pdbx_strand_id
1 'polypeptide(L)'
;MVKLDFDALRETRATNPGHLAEVYANRERRELLAGDGRLMIVAADHPARGALAVNGHATAMADRYELLTNLAIALDRPGVDGVLGTPDIIDDLALLGLLDNKIVVGSMNRGGLRGASFEMDDRYTAYDMPAIERDGLDFAKNLVRINLKDAGTVDTLEASALAVSDAAELNIPIMLEPFMSEWVDGAIKNNLSTDQVILSVAIAAGLGNSSAYSWLKLPVVPDMERVMASTTLPTLLLGGDPGDNEQELVEQWANALALPGVRGLVVGRSMLYPASGDVAKAVDTAANLVHGS
;
A
#
# COMPACT_ATOMS: atom_id res chain seq x y z
N MET A 1 8.59 -23.03 -6.38
CA MET A 1 7.74 -22.12 -7.20
C MET A 1 6.32 -22.65 -7.13
N VAL A 2 5.40 -21.92 -6.53
CA VAL A 2 3.98 -22.28 -6.44
C VAL A 2 3.42 -22.33 -7.86
N LYS A 3 2.79 -23.44 -8.23
CA LYS A 3 2.13 -23.56 -9.54
C LYS A 3 0.76 -22.91 -9.43
N LEU A 4 0.61 -21.72 -10.03
CA LEU A 4 -0.67 -21.01 -10.08
C LEU A 4 -1.59 -21.64 -11.14
N ASP A 5 -2.83 -21.95 -10.73
CA ASP A 5 -3.85 -22.48 -11.64
C ASP A 5 -4.82 -21.35 -12.04
N PHE A 6 -4.46 -20.62 -13.09
CA PHE A 6 -5.27 -19.53 -13.59
C PHE A 6 -6.56 -19.98 -14.30
N ASP A 7 -6.61 -21.24 -14.78
CA ASP A 7 -7.83 -21.81 -15.37
C ASP A 7 -8.87 -22.05 -14.27
N ALA A 8 -8.46 -22.67 -13.17
CA ALA A 8 -9.31 -22.85 -12.01
C ALA A 8 -9.76 -21.52 -11.39
N LEU A 9 -8.87 -20.54 -11.33
CA LEU A 9 -9.22 -19.18 -10.86
C LEU A 9 -10.34 -18.58 -11.69
N ARG A 10 -10.22 -18.57 -13.02
CA ARG A 10 -11.24 -18.02 -13.91
C ARG A 10 -12.56 -18.79 -13.83
N GLU A 11 -12.49 -20.13 -13.76
CA GLU A 11 -13.67 -20.97 -13.64
C GLU A 11 -14.39 -20.72 -12.32
N THR A 12 -13.68 -20.63 -11.19
CA THR A 12 -14.27 -20.33 -9.89
C THR A 12 -14.98 -18.97 -9.89
N ARG A 13 -14.34 -17.93 -10.43
CA ARG A 13 -14.96 -16.60 -10.54
C ARG A 13 -16.24 -16.61 -11.37
N ALA A 14 -16.30 -17.43 -12.42
CA ALA A 14 -17.45 -17.50 -13.32
C ALA A 14 -18.59 -18.35 -12.77
N THR A 15 -18.29 -19.48 -12.14
CA THR A 15 -19.28 -20.51 -11.80
C THR A 15 -19.58 -20.62 -10.30
N ASN A 16 -18.66 -20.23 -9.43
CA ASN A 16 -18.81 -20.31 -7.98
C ASN A 16 -18.23 -19.07 -7.25
N PRO A 17 -18.73 -17.85 -7.52
CA PRO A 17 -18.18 -16.63 -6.90
C PRO A 17 -18.38 -16.59 -5.38
N GLY A 18 -19.38 -17.32 -4.84
CA GLY A 18 -19.63 -17.43 -3.40
C GLY A 18 -18.50 -18.13 -2.63
N HIS A 19 -17.68 -18.94 -3.29
CA HIS A 19 -16.52 -19.61 -2.69
C HIS A 19 -15.51 -18.64 -2.08
N LEU A 20 -15.43 -17.42 -2.59
CA LEU A 20 -14.54 -16.40 -2.06
C LEU A 20 -14.80 -16.09 -0.57
N ALA A 21 -16.08 -16.02 -0.16
CA ALA A 21 -16.43 -15.81 1.25
C ALA A 21 -15.97 -16.96 2.16
N GLU A 22 -16.03 -18.19 1.65
CA GLU A 22 -15.52 -19.37 2.38
C GLU A 22 -13.99 -19.32 2.52
N VAL A 23 -13.28 -18.88 1.47
CA VAL A 23 -11.83 -18.71 1.50
C VAL A 23 -11.43 -17.69 2.54
N TYR A 24 -12.06 -16.52 2.58
CA TYR A 24 -11.79 -15.51 3.60
C TYR A 24 -12.09 -16.00 5.02
N ALA A 25 -13.22 -16.69 5.22
CA ALA A 25 -13.59 -17.22 6.54
C ALA A 25 -12.63 -18.27 7.08
N ASN A 26 -11.96 -19.03 6.19
CA ASN A 26 -11.02 -20.09 6.56
C ASN A 26 -9.55 -19.65 6.50
N ARG A 27 -9.26 -18.41 6.11
CA ARG A 27 -7.89 -17.89 6.02
C ARG A 27 -7.17 -17.95 7.36
N GLU A 28 -5.99 -18.54 7.40
CA GLU A 28 -5.12 -18.49 8.57
C GLU A 28 -4.55 -17.09 8.74
N ARG A 29 -4.88 -16.44 9.87
CA ARG A 29 -4.39 -15.10 10.19
C ARG A 29 -3.19 -15.16 11.14
N ARG A 30 -2.37 -14.12 11.12
CA ARG A 30 -1.25 -13.93 12.06
C ARG A 30 -1.46 -12.65 12.88
N GLU A 31 -0.66 -12.50 13.94
CA GLU A 31 -0.56 -11.22 14.64
C GLU A 31 0.00 -10.14 13.73
N LEU A 32 -0.52 -8.90 13.87
CA LEU A 32 -0.09 -7.77 13.05
C LEU A 32 1.42 -7.52 13.20
N LEU A 33 1.88 -7.34 14.42
CA LEU A 33 3.29 -7.17 14.73
C LEU A 33 3.79 -8.41 15.50
N ALA A 34 4.61 -9.21 14.85
CA ALA A 34 5.28 -10.35 15.44
C ALA A 34 6.80 -10.13 15.47
N GLY A 35 7.52 -10.96 16.21
CA GLY A 35 8.97 -10.98 16.20
C GLY A 35 9.61 -9.64 16.57
N ASP A 36 10.17 -8.96 15.60
CA ASP A 36 10.89 -7.68 15.75
C ASP A 36 9.98 -6.43 15.77
N GLY A 37 8.67 -6.63 15.62
CA GLY A 37 7.68 -5.54 15.57
C GLY A 37 7.72 -4.71 14.29
N ARG A 38 8.20 -5.27 13.20
CA ARG A 38 8.32 -4.63 11.88
C ARG A 38 7.48 -5.35 10.83
N LEU A 39 7.24 -4.66 9.69
CA LEU A 39 6.44 -5.17 8.57
C LEU A 39 7.13 -4.91 7.24
N MET A 40 7.21 -5.95 6.41
CA MET A 40 7.52 -5.86 4.99
C MET A 40 6.27 -6.22 4.17
N ILE A 41 5.64 -5.21 3.57
CA ILE A 41 4.40 -5.35 2.79
C ILE A 41 4.68 -5.09 1.30
N VAL A 42 4.20 -5.97 0.43
CA VAL A 42 4.28 -5.79 -1.02
C VAL A 42 3.01 -5.13 -1.55
N ALA A 43 3.13 -4.00 -2.27
CA ALA A 43 1.99 -3.20 -2.72
C ALA A 43 1.67 -3.42 -4.20
N ALA A 44 0.42 -3.74 -4.50
CA ALA A 44 -0.10 -3.99 -5.86
C ALA A 44 -1.38 -3.21 -6.18
N ASP A 45 -1.67 -2.12 -5.48
CA ASP A 45 -2.90 -1.34 -5.65
C ASP A 45 -2.85 -0.29 -6.79
N HIS A 46 -1.72 -0.16 -7.50
CA HIS A 46 -1.50 0.86 -8.54
C HIS A 46 -2.41 0.71 -9.79
N PRO A 47 -2.66 -0.52 -10.32
CA PRO A 47 -3.43 -0.68 -11.55
C PRO A 47 -4.84 -0.09 -11.48
N ALA A 48 -5.50 -0.18 -10.32
CA ALA A 48 -6.89 0.25 -10.17
C ALA A 48 -7.12 1.75 -10.39
N ARG A 49 -6.08 2.60 -10.31
CA ARG A 49 -6.19 4.02 -10.69
C ARG A 49 -5.55 4.35 -12.05
N GLY A 50 -5.26 3.34 -12.88
CA GLY A 50 -4.63 3.52 -14.19
C GLY A 50 -3.11 3.76 -14.13
N ALA A 51 -2.45 3.53 -13.01
CA ALA A 51 -1.00 3.68 -12.87
C ALA A 51 -0.28 2.38 -13.22
N LEU A 52 -0.21 2.08 -14.52
CA LEU A 52 0.35 0.82 -15.05
C LEU A 52 1.84 0.87 -15.37
N ALA A 53 2.41 2.07 -15.46
CA ALA A 53 3.80 2.24 -15.89
C ALA A 53 4.82 1.89 -14.79
N VAL A 54 5.90 1.21 -15.19
CA VAL A 54 7.08 0.94 -14.37
C VAL A 54 8.33 1.04 -15.25
N ASN A 55 9.39 1.70 -14.79
CA ASN A 55 10.70 1.77 -15.46
C ASN A 55 10.61 2.15 -16.96
N GLY A 56 9.76 3.12 -17.30
CA GLY A 56 9.56 3.56 -18.70
C GLY A 56 8.65 2.67 -19.54
N HIS A 57 8.22 1.50 -19.07
CA HIS A 57 7.25 0.64 -19.74
C HIS A 57 5.83 1.04 -19.34
N ALA A 58 5.08 1.61 -20.28
CA ALA A 58 3.77 2.25 -20.01
C ALA A 58 2.71 1.29 -19.47
N THR A 59 2.80 0.01 -19.78
CA THR A 59 1.81 -1.03 -19.46
C THR A 59 2.40 -2.22 -18.68
N ALA A 60 3.50 -2.04 -17.99
CA ALA A 60 4.20 -3.12 -17.27
C ALA A 60 3.28 -3.89 -16.30
N MET A 61 2.37 -3.20 -15.60
CA MET A 61 1.43 -3.82 -14.66
C MET A 61 0.08 -4.21 -15.29
N ALA A 62 -0.04 -4.22 -16.64
CA ALA A 62 -1.31 -4.51 -17.30
C ALA A 62 -1.61 -6.00 -17.43
N ASP A 63 -0.57 -6.85 -17.50
CA ASP A 63 -0.74 -8.30 -17.52
C ASP A 63 -1.05 -8.81 -16.10
N ARG A 64 -2.29 -9.25 -15.91
CA ARG A 64 -2.78 -9.74 -14.62
C ARG A 64 -2.07 -11.02 -14.17
N TYR A 65 -1.76 -11.91 -15.10
CA TYR A 65 -1.12 -13.18 -14.78
C TYR A 65 0.34 -13.01 -14.41
N GLU A 66 1.04 -12.10 -15.08
CA GLU A 66 2.41 -11.71 -14.70
C GLU A 66 2.41 -11.04 -13.31
N LEU A 67 1.50 -10.09 -13.06
CA LEU A 67 1.38 -9.43 -11.76
C LEU A 67 1.12 -10.43 -10.63
N LEU A 68 0.18 -11.36 -10.81
CA LEU A 68 -0.12 -12.39 -9.81
C LEU A 68 1.04 -13.37 -9.62
N THR A 69 1.78 -13.69 -10.69
CA THR A 69 2.99 -14.52 -10.62
C THR A 69 4.08 -13.82 -9.81
N ASN A 70 4.32 -12.54 -10.07
CA ASN A 70 5.31 -11.75 -9.32
C ASN A 70 4.91 -11.60 -7.84
N LEU A 71 3.62 -11.42 -7.56
CA LEU A 71 3.10 -11.40 -6.18
C LEU A 71 3.28 -12.76 -5.48
N ALA A 72 3.02 -13.88 -6.16
CA ALA A 72 3.23 -15.20 -5.60
C ALA A 72 4.71 -15.45 -5.26
N ILE A 73 5.63 -15.04 -6.15
CA ILE A 73 7.07 -15.09 -5.88
C ILE A 73 7.40 -14.25 -4.64
N ALA A 74 6.90 -13.02 -4.57
CA ALA A 74 7.17 -12.11 -3.47
C ALA A 74 6.63 -12.64 -2.13
N LEU A 75 5.39 -13.13 -2.10
CA LEU A 75 4.75 -13.64 -0.89
C LEU A 75 5.36 -14.94 -0.37
N ASP A 76 5.99 -15.75 -1.24
CA ASP A 76 6.71 -16.96 -0.88
C ASP A 76 8.10 -16.68 -0.25
N ARG A 77 8.59 -15.41 -0.31
CA ARG A 77 9.90 -15.06 0.27
C ARG A 77 9.84 -14.93 1.78
N PRO A 78 10.86 -15.47 2.49
CA PRO A 78 11.03 -15.23 3.93
C PRO A 78 11.10 -13.71 4.23
N GLY A 79 10.47 -13.30 5.34
CA GLY A 79 10.46 -11.89 5.76
C GLY A 79 9.43 -11.02 5.02
N VAL A 80 8.66 -11.55 4.07
CA VAL A 80 7.50 -10.84 3.51
C VAL A 80 6.28 -11.12 4.38
N ASP A 81 5.85 -10.08 5.10
CA ASP A 81 4.74 -10.17 6.06
C ASP A 81 3.38 -10.12 5.40
N GLY A 82 3.23 -9.44 4.27
CA GLY A 82 1.91 -9.29 3.68
C GLY A 82 1.86 -8.56 2.35
N VAL A 83 0.61 -8.25 1.96
CA VAL A 83 0.29 -7.61 0.68
C VAL A 83 -0.73 -6.48 0.87
N LEU A 84 -0.56 -5.42 0.09
CA LEU A 84 -1.52 -4.33 -0.10
C LEU A 84 -2.11 -4.42 -1.51
N GLY A 85 -3.42 -4.52 -1.61
CA GLY A 85 -4.10 -4.58 -2.90
C GLY A 85 -5.51 -4.01 -2.89
N THR A 86 -6.07 -3.85 -4.08
CA THR A 86 -7.48 -3.57 -4.31
C THR A 86 -8.30 -4.87 -4.27
N PRO A 87 -9.64 -4.82 -4.14
CA PRO A 87 -10.46 -6.03 -3.99
C PRO A 87 -10.18 -7.10 -5.05
N ASP A 88 -10.04 -6.70 -6.31
CA ASP A 88 -9.79 -7.62 -7.42
C ASP A 88 -8.45 -8.38 -7.30
N ILE A 89 -7.40 -7.73 -6.79
CA ILE A 89 -6.10 -8.35 -6.53
C ILE A 89 -6.15 -9.27 -5.32
N ILE A 90 -6.72 -8.78 -4.22
CA ILE A 90 -6.79 -9.55 -2.97
C ILE A 90 -7.67 -10.79 -3.15
N ASP A 91 -8.79 -10.68 -3.86
CA ASP A 91 -9.66 -11.81 -4.19
C ASP A 91 -8.93 -12.88 -5.02
N ASP A 92 -8.15 -12.45 -6.05
CA ASP A 92 -7.35 -13.39 -6.85
C ASP A 92 -6.31 -14.12 -5.99
N LEU A 93 -5.61 -13.39 -5.12
CA LEU A 93 -4.62 -13.98 -4.20
C LEU A 93 -5.26 -14.93 -3.18
N ALA A 94 -6.46 -14.59 -2.68
CA ALA A 94 -7.23 -15.43 -1.79
C ALA A 94 -7.62 -16.75 -2.47
N LEU A 95 -8.21 -16.68 -3.66
CA LEU A 95 -8.60 -17.87 -4.44
C LEU A 95 -7.40 -18.72 -4.88
N LEU A 96 -6.22 -18.14 -4.99
CA LEU A 96 -4.97 -18.86 -5.26
C LEU A 96 -4.31 -19.43 -3.99
N GLY A 97 -4.89 -19.20 -2.79
CA GLY A 97 -4.38 -19.72 -1.53
C GLY A 97 -3.06 -19.07 -1.07
N LEU A 98 -2.82 -17.80 -1.42
CA LEU A 98 -1.57 -17.09 -1.16
C LEU A 98 -1.60 -16.17 0.06
N LEU A 99 -2.72 -16.10 0.80
CA LEU A 99 -2.91 -15.14 1.89
C LEU A 99 -2.81 -15.74 3.30
N ASP A 100 -2.63 -17.05 3.44
CA ASP A 100 -2.47 -17.69 4.76
C ASP A 100 -1.20 -17.20 5.46
N ASN A 101 -1.34 -16.84 6.73
CA ASN A 101 -0.26 -16.27 7.56
C ASN A 101 0.35 -14.97 6.99
N LYS A 102 -0.41 -14.22 6.16
CA LYS A 102 -0.03 -12.92 5.62
C LYS A 102 -0.92 -11.82 6.17
N ILE A 103 -0.33 -10.66 6.40
CA ILE A 103 -1.06 -9.41 6.67
C ILE A 103 -1.67 -8.94 5.35
N VAL A 104 -2.99 -8.76 5.34
CA VAL A 104 -3.71 -8.31 4.14
C VAL A 104 -4.20 -6.89 4.35
N VAL A 105 -3.72 -5.98 3.49
CA VAL A 105 -4.04 -4.56 3.54
C VAL A 105 -5.00 -4.23 2.41
N GLY A 106 -6.21 -3.79 2.74
CA GLY A 106 -7.22 -3.36 1.77
C GLY A 106 -7.04 -1.90 1.36
N SER A 107 -6.82 -1.64 0.07
CA SER A 107 -6.81 -0.27 -0.47
C SER A 107 -8.25 0.24 -0.62
N MET A 108 -8.58 1.36 0.05
CA MET A 108 -9.94 1.89 0.11
C MET A 108 -10.24 2.84 -1.06
N ASN A 109 -9.29 3.70 -1.44
CA ASN A 109 -9.53 4.74 -2.42
C ASN A 109 -8.66 4.58 -3.67
N ARG A 110 -9.31 4.53 -4.80
CA ARG A 110 -8.73 4.60 -6.15
C ARG A 110 -9.56 5.49 -7.08
N GLY A 111 -10.38 6.41 -6.49
CA GLY A 111 -11.25 7.32 -7.22
C GLY A 111 -10.51 8.31 -8.09
N GLY A 112 -9.40 8.88 -7.63
CA GLY A 112 -8.56 9.81 -8.37
C GLY A 112 -7.78 9.12 -9.49
N LEU A 113 -8.42 8.82 -10.60
CA LEU A 113 -7.82 8.14 -11.75
C LEU A 113 -6.73 8.99 -12.39
N ARG A 114 -5.61 8.38 -12.71
CA ARG A 114 -4.47 9.05 -13.33
C ARG A 114 -4.84 9.71 -14.66
N GLY A 115 -4.58 11.01 -14.76
CA GLY A 115 -4.89 11.83 -15.95
C GLY A 115 -6.33 12.30 -16.04
N ALA A 116 -7.19 11.99 -15.07
CA ALA A 116 -8.56 12.50 -15.05
C ALA A 116 -8.61 13.95 -14.55
N SER A 117 -9.60 14.71 -15.01
CA SER A 117 -9.87 16.06 -14.50
C SER A 117 -10.23 16.08 -13.01
N PHE A 118 -10.69 14.96 -12.48
CA PHE A 118 -11.01 14.71 -11.06
C PHE A 118 -9.92 13.90 -10.34
N GLU A 119 -8.69 13.92 -10.81
CA GLU A 119 -7.60 13.09 -10.23
C GLU A 119 -7.32 13.43 -8.75
N MET A 120 -7.69 14.61 -8.26
CA MET A 120 -7.57 15.00 -6.84
C MET A 120 -8.68 14.44 -5.94
N ASP A 121 -9.75 13.90 -6.49
CA ASP A 121 -10.83 13.29 -5.72
C ASP A 121 -10.47 11.83 -5.35
N ASP A 122 -9.90 11.64 -4.19
CA ASP A 122 -9.48 10.33 -3.68
C ASP A 122 -10.54 9.68 -2.75
N ARG A 123 -11.84 10.00 -2.92
CA ARG A 123 -12.92 9.31 -2.20
C ARG A 123 -12.91 7.81 -2.49
N TYR A 124 -13.58 7.03 -1.62
CA TYR A 124 -13.54 5.58 -1.70
C TYR A 124 -14.26 5.02 -2.92
N THR A 125 -13.57 4.15 -3.63
CA THR A 125 -14.10 3.42 -4.78
C THR A 125 -13.72 1.95 -4.75
N ALA A 126 -13.04 1.51 -3.68
CA ALA A 126 -12.65 0.12 -3.46
C ALA A 126 -13.18 -0.35 -2.10
N TYR A 127 -12.33 -0.84 -1.19
CA TYR A 127 -12.77 -1.25 0.14
C TYR A 127 -13.35 -0.08 0.95
N ASP A 128 -14.33 -0.38 1.79
CA ASP A 128 -14.76 0.39 2.94
C ASP A 128 -14.43 -0.37 4.24
N MET A 129 -14.56 0.28 5.39
CA MET A 129 -14.23 -0.37 6.67
C MET A 129 -15.11 -1.57 6.99
N PRO A 130 -16.44 -1.56 6.71
CA PRO A 130 -17.29 -2.75 6.86
C PRO A 130 -16.85 -3.94 6.00
N ALA A 131 -16.37 -3.72 4.76
CA ALA A 131 -15.87 -4.79 3.91
C ALA A 131 -14.54 -5.35 4.44
N ILE A 132 -13.64 -4.48 4.94
CA ILE A 132 -12.38 -4.89 5.58
C ILE A 132 -12.64 -5.79 6.80
N GLU A 133 -13.59 -5.41 7.65
CA GLU A 133 -14.01 -6.21 8.80
C GLU A 133 -14.62 -7.55 8.37
N ARG A 134 -15.61 -7.51 7.47
CA ARG A 134 -16.35 -8.70 6.97
C ARG A 134 -15.39 -9.75 6.39
N ASP A 135 -14.43 -9.32 5.58
CA ASP A 135 -13.50 -10.22 4.88
C ASP A 135 -12.27 -10.55 5.75
N GLY A 136 -12.24 -10.07 6.99
CA GLY A 136 -11.18 -10.33 7.95
C GLY A 136 -9.82 -9.80 7.53
N LEU A 137 -9.77 -8.70 6.77
CA LEU A 137 -8.50 -8.06 6.42
C LEU A 137 -7.86 -7.46 7.67
N ASP A 138 -6.55 -7.31 7.65
CA ASP A 138 -5.79 -6.96 8.84
C ASP A 138 -5.52 -5.45 8.93
N PHE A 139 -5.68 -4.73 7.81
CA PHE A 139 -5.33 -3.32 7.69
C PHE A 139 -6.13 -2.64 6.59
N ALA A 140 -6.49 -1.39 6.77
CA ALA A 140 -7.01 -0.51 5.74
C ALA A 140 -5.92 0.44 5.22
N LYS A 141 -6.03 0.95 3.98
CA LYS A 141 -5.10 1.95 3.46
C LYS A 141 -5.81 3.01 2.65
N ASN A 142 -5.55 4.28 2.98
CA ASN A 142 -6.00 5.46 2.25
C ASN A 142 -4.84 6.23 1.62
N LEU A 143 -5.00 6.61 0.36
CA LEU A 143 -4.22 7.68 -0.26
C LEU A 143 -4.90 9.02 0.07
N VAL A 144 -4.16 10.00 0.60
CA VAL A 144 -4.69 11.31 0.99
C VAL A 144 -3.88 12.40 0.29
N ARG A 145 -4.24 12.71 -0.96
CA ARG A 145 -3.61 13.81 -1.69
C ARG A 145 -4.31 15.12 -1.34
N ILE A 146 -3.52 16.13 -0.99
CA ILE A 146 -3.97 17.39 -0.45
C ILE A 146 -3.46 18.52 -1.35
N ASN A 147 -4.36 19.33 -1.88
CA ASN A 147 -4.04 20.56 -2.57
C ASN A 147 -4.92 21.69 -1.99
N LEU A 148 -4.29 22.64 -1.30
CA LEU A 148 -5.01 23.73 -0.61
C LEU A 148 -5.76 24.69 -1.55
N LYS A 149 -5.62 24.51 -2.86
CA LYS A 149 -6.29 25.31 -3.90
C LYS A 149 -7.29 24.51 -4.73
N ASP A 150 -7.45 23.21 -4.45
CA ASP A 150 -8.33 22.31 -5.20
C ASP A 150 -9.53 21.88 -4.34
N ALA A 151 -10.73 22.11 -4.82
CA ALA A 151 -11.96 21.80 -4.10
C ALA A 151 -12.15 20.29 -3.86
N GLY A 152 -11.61 19.41 -4.72
CA GLY A 152 -11.66 17.94 -4.52
C GLY A 152 -10.92 17.47 -3.27
N THR A 153 -10.03 18.28 -2.72
CA THR A 153 -9.36 18.00 -1.44
C THR A 153 -10.34 17.89 -0.27
N VAL A 154 -11.40 18.70 -0.24
CA VAL A 154 -12.36 18.69 0.87
C VAL A 154 -13.06 17.34 0.98
N ASP A 155 -13.56 16.82 -0.14
CA ASP A 155 -14.26 15.53 -0.19
C ASP A 155 -13.32 14.37 0.19
N THR A 156 -12.06 14.44 -0.23
CA THR A 156 -11.02 13.47 0.15
C THR A 156 -10.74 13.49 1.65
N LEU A 157 -10.61 14.68 2.25
CA LEU A 157 -10.37 14.83 3.69
C LEU A 157 -11.57 14.36 4.51
N GLU A 158 -12.80 14.67 4.11
CA GLU A 158 -14.01 14.21 4.78
C GLU A 158 -14.12 12.69 4.75
N ALA A 159 -13.99 12.07 3.55
CA ALA A 159 -14.02 10.63 3.41
C ALA A 159 -12.92 9.94 4.26
N SER A 160 -11.70 10.50 4.25
CA SER A 160 -10.60 9.96 5.05
C SER A 160 -10.85 10.08 6.55
N ALA A 161 -11.45 11.19 7.02
CA ALA A 161 -11.80 11.40 8.42
C ALA A 161 -12.88 10.40 8.89
N LEU A 162 -13.89 10.13 8.06
CA LEU A 162 -14.90 9.10 8.33
C LEU A 162 -14.26 7.72 8.46
N ALA A 163 -13.38 7.33 7.53
CA ALA A 163 -12.70 6.03 7.61
C ALA A 163 -11.80 5.88 8.82
N VAL A 164 -11.10 6.94 9.23
CA VAL A 164 -10.27 6.91 10.45
C VAL A 164 -11.17 6.69 11.68
N SER A 165 -12.35 7.32 11.71
CA SER A 165 -13.32 7.13 12.79
C SER A 165 -13.87 5.70 12.82
N ASP A 166 -14.29 5.17 11.65
CA ASP A 166 -14.80 3.80 11.52
C ASP A 166 -13.72 2.76 11.88
N ALA A 167 -12.48 3.00 11.48
CA ALA A 167 -11.34 2.15 11.82
C ALA A 167 -11.13 2.07 13.34
N ALA A 168 -11.25 3.20 14.03
CA ALA A 168 -11.16 3.25 15.48
C ALA A 168 -12.31 2.50 16.18
N GLU A 169 -13.53 2.61 15.67
CA GLU A 169 -14.69 1.89 16.19
C GLU A 169 -14.57 0.37 16.02
N LEU A 170 -14.04 -0.08 14.88
CA LEU A 170 -13.84 -1.49 14.55
C LEU A 170 -12.54 -2.07 15.11
N ASN A 171 -11.68 -1.27 15.71
CA ASN A 171 -10.35 -1.66 16.19
C ASN A 171 -9.45 -2.26 15.09
N ILE A 172 -9.56 -1.72 13.89
CA ILE A 172 -8.78 -2.12 12.72
C ILE A 172 -7.80 -1.01 12.36
N PRO A 173 -6.49 -1.29 12.22
CA PRO A 173 -5.53 -0.29 11.80
C PRO A 173 -5.82 0.29 10.42
N ILE A 174 -5.63 1.61 10.26
CA ILE A 174 -5.75 2.31 9.00
C ILE A 174 -4.46 3.07 8.68
N MET A 175 -3.94 2.85 7.48
CA MET A 175 -2.71 3.45 6.98
C MET A 175 -3.05 4.64 6.09
N LEU A 176 -2.67 5.85 6.52
CA LEU A 176 -2.82 7.06 5.72
C LEU A 176 -1.54 7.32 4.93
N GLU A 177 -1.68 7.50 3.62
CA GLU A 177 -0.59 7.83 2.70
C GLU A 177 -0.74 9.28 2.22
N PRO A 178 -0.31 10.29 3.04
CA PRO A 178 -0.55 11.68 2.78
C PRO A 178 0.49 12.28 1.82
N PHE A 179 0.02 13.15 0.92
CA PHE A 179 0.88 13.95 0.05
C PHE A 179 0.31 15.36 -0.11
N MET A 180 1.15 16.38 0.02
CA MET A 180 0.85 17.66 -0.60
C MET A 180 1.04 17.49 -2.10
N SER A 181 0.01 17.81 -2.87
CA SER A 181 -0.05 17.56 -4.32
C SER A 181 -0.49 18.80 -5.07
N GLU A 182 -0.06 18.94 -6.30
CA GLU A 182 -0.39 20.07 -7.14
C GLU A 182 -0.59 19.69 -8.60
N TRP A 183 -1.38 20.47 -9.33
CA TRP A 183 -1.53 20.37 -10.76
C TRP A 183 -0.32 20.99 -11.46
N VAL A 184 0.41 20.16 -12.24
CA VAL A 184 1.54 20.58 -13.07
C VAL A 184 1.33 20.05 -14.47
N ASP A 185 1.17 20.95 -15.43
CA ASP A 185 0.93 20.63 -16.85
C ASP A 185 -0.25 19.64 -17.07
N GLY A 186 -1.34 19.81 -16.30
CA GLY A 186 -2.54 18.99 -16.41
C GLY A 186 -2.44 17.61 -15.75
N ALA A 187 -1.40 17.34 -14.97
CA ALA A 187 -1.21 16.12 -14.19
C ALA A 187 -0.97 16.43 -12.72
N ILE A 188 -1.34 15.52 -11.83
CA ILE A 188 -1.03 15.63 -10.41
C ILE A 188 0.39 15.20 -10.14
N LYS A 189 1.14 16.03 -9.43
CA LYS A 189 2.47 15.73 -8.89
C LYS A 189 2.48 15.91 -7.37
N ASN A 190 3.09 14.95 -6.68
CA ASN A 190 3.32 15.03 -5.25
C ASN A 190 4.57 15.88 -4.98
N ASN A 191 4.47 16.81 -4.03
CA ASN A 191 5.61 17.59 -3.59
C ASN A 191 6.33 16.84 -2.47
N LEU A 192 7.52 16.32 -2.78
CA LEU A 192 8.32 15.50 -1.86
C LEU A 192 9.40 16.30 -1.11
N SER A 193 9.28 17.63 -1.00
CA SER A 193 10.15 18.36 -0.09
C SER A 193 9.81 18.03 1.37
N THR A 194 10.82 18.00 2.22
CA THR A 194 10.66 17.67 3.66
C THR A 194 9.54 18.47 4.32
N ASP A 195 9.47 19.77 4.09
CA ASP A 195 8.45 20.65 4.69
C ASP A 195 7.04 20.31 4.20
N GLN A 196 6.87 19.90 2.94
CA GLN A 196 5.56 19.51 2.42
C GLN A 196 5.14 18.12 2.92
N VAL A 197 6.07 17.22 3.13
CA VAL A 197 5.79 15.94 3.79
C VAL A 197 5.37 16.17 5.24
N ILE A 198 6.08 17.02 6.00
CA ILE A 198 5.70 17.39 7.37
C ILE A 198 4.29 18.01 7.40
N LEU A 199 3.98 18.92 6.47
CA LEU A 199 2.65 19.52 6.40
C LEU A 199 1.56 18.48 6.13
N SER A 200 1.79 17.55 5.19
CA SER A 200 0.83 16.48 4.88
C SER A 200 0.62 15.53 6.07
N VAL A 201 1.69 15.21 6.82
CA VAL A 201 1.64 14.41 8.05
C VAL A 201 0.79 15.12 9.12
N ALA A 202 1.03 16.42 9.35
CA ALA A 202 0.29 17.19 10.35
C ALA A 202 -1.21 17.23 10.04
N ILE A 203 -1.59 17.40 8.76
CA ILE A 203 -3.00 17.38 8.35
C ILE A 203 -3.61 15.99 8.52
N ALA A 204 -2.92 14.93 8.02
CA ALA A 204 -3.44 13.57 8.06
C ALA A 204 -3.58 13.03 9.49
N ALA A 205 -2.64 13.35 10.38
CA ALA A 205 -2.67 12.92 11.78
C ALA A 205 -3.85 13.50 12.58
N GLY A 206 -4.44 14.60 12.09
CA GLY A 206 -5.60 15.25 12.71
C GLY A 206 -6.95 14.76 12.18
N LEU A 207 -6.99 13.80 11.25
CA LEU A 207 -8.24 13.29 10.69
C LEU A 207 -8.94 12.31 11.64
N GLY A 208 -10.29 12.33 11.60
CA GLY A 208 -11.14 11.43 12.38
C GLY A 208 -11.31 11.84 13.84
N ASN A 209 -12.09 11.04 14.58
CA ASN A 209 -12.42 11.28 16.00
C ASN A 209 -11.45 10.59 16.98
N SER A 210 -10.56 9.74 16.47
CA SER A 210 -9.53 9.04 17.25
C SER A 210 -8.38 8.62 16.34
N SER A 211 -7.14 8.79 16.81
CA SER A 211 -5.94 8.31 16.11
C SER A 211 -5.40 6.98 16.66
N ALA A 212 -6.16 6.30 17.52
CA ALA A 212 -5.70 5.08 18.21
C ALA A 212 -5.26 3.97 17.26
N TYR A 213 -5.86 3.89 16.08
CA TYR A 213 -5.56 2.88 15.05
C TYR A 213 -4.92 3.48 13.80
N SER A 214 -4.52 4.76 13.83
CA SER A 214 -3.91 5.44 12.69
C SER A 214 -2.44 5.09 12.55
N TRP A 215 -2.04 4.77 11.33
CA TRP A 215 -0.67 4.58 10.88
C TRP A 215 -0.38 5.54 9.73
N LEU A 216 0.89 5.77 9.44
CA LEU A 216 1.32 6.54 8.29
C LEU A 216 2.08 5.66 7.29
N LYS A 217 1.93 5.98 5.99
CA LYS A 217 2.74 5.46 4.91
C LYS A 217 3.41 6.63 4.21
N LEU A 218 4.71 6.82 4.44
CA LEU A 218 5.44 8.04 4.06
C LEU A 218 6.52 7.79 3.01
N PRO A 219 6.74 8.74 2.08
CA PRO A 219 7.90 8.70 1.21
C PRO A 219 9.18 8.92 2.02
N VAL A 220 10.28 8.34 1.57
CA VAL A 220 11.60 8.70 2.05
C VAL A 220 12.03 9.97 1.32
N VAL A 221 12.35 11.00 2.09
CA VAL A 221 12.78 12.32 1.60
C VAL A 221 14.06 12.76 2.33
N PRO A 222 14.77 13.78 1.86
CA PRO A 222 15.87 14.35 2.64
C PRO A 222 15.38 14.76 4.04
N ASP A 223 16.24 14.58 5.05
CA ASP A 223 15.95 14.98 6.43
C ASP A 223 14.73 14.27 7.05
N MET A 224 14.68 12.93 6.91
CA MET A 224 13.64 12.09 7.50
C MET A 224 13.53 12.21 9.03
N GLU A 225 14.59 12.61 9.71
CA GLU A 225 14.57 12.87 11.16
C GLU A 225 13.54 13.95 11.51
N ARG A 226 13.48 15.05 10.74
CA ARG A 226 12.46 16.10 10.93
C ARG A 226 11.05 15.60 10.63
N VAL A 227 10.90 14.77 9.59
CA VAL A 227 9.60 14.16 9.26
C VAL A 227 9.13 13.29 10.43
N MET A 228 9.98 12.40 10.93
CA MET A 228 9.61 11.52 12.03
C MET A 228 9.41 12.25 13.37
N ALA A 229 10.10 13.38 13.57
CA ALA A 229 9.86 14.25 14.74
C ALA A 229 8.50 14.98 14.69
N SER A 230 7.82 15.01 13.53
CA SER A 230 6.51 15.66 13.39
C SER A 230 5.31 14.76 13.78
N THR A 231 5.55 13.50 14.14
CA THR A 231 4.49 12.54 14.46
C THR A 231 4.91 11.55 15.53
N THR A 232 3.93 11.02 16.26
CA THR A 232 4.08 9.86 17.15
C THR A 232 3.40 8.60 16.59
N LEU A 233 2.77 8.71 15.42
CA LEU A 233 2.07 7.58 14.79
C LEU A 233 3.08 6.57 14.22
N PRO A 234 2.80 5.26 14.34
CA PRO A 234 3.62 4.25 13.70
C PRO A 234 3.62 4.46 12.19
N THR A 235 4.81 4.32 11.59
CA THR A 235 5.03 4.70 10.20
C THR A 235 5.65 3.55 9.40
N LEU A 236 5.11 3.30 8.21
CA LEU A 236 5.73 2.46 7.19
C LEU A 236 6.23 3.36 6.06
N LEU A 237 7.38 3.03 5.51
CA LEU A 237 7.96 3.80 4.40
C LEU A 237 7.48 3.24 3.07
N LEU A 238 7.18 4.12 2.12
CA LEU A 238 6.87 3.70 0.75
C LEU A 238 8.12 3.66 -0.13
N GLY A 239 8.05 2.83 -1.19
CA GLY A 239 9.17 2.62 -2.09
C GLY A 239 9.44 3.72 -3.10
N GLY A 240 8.47 4.57 -3.34
CA GLY A 240 8.60 5.57 -4.42
C GLY A 240 8.61 4.94 -5.83
N ASP A 241 8.96 5.76 -6.81
CA ASP A 241 9.29 5.29 -8.16
C ASP A 241 10.77 4.90 -8.15
N PRO A 242 11.14 3.67 -8.56
CA PRO A 242 12.55 3.32 -8.66
C PRO A 242 13.21 4.25 -9.68
N GLY A 243 14.11 5.09 -9.23
CA GLY A 243 14.96 5.87 -10.11
C GLY A 243 16.04 4.97 -10.74
N ASP A 244 16.97 5.59 -11.47
CA ASP A 244 18.08 4.88 -12.13
C ASP A 244 19.11 4.30 -11.12
N ASN A 245 18.98 4.57 -9.81
CA ASN A 245 19.95 4.17 -8.77
C ASN A 245 19.27 3.35 -7.64
N GLU A 246 19.15 2.05 -7.86
CA GLU A 246 18.58 1.10 -6.90
C GLU A 246 19.40 1.04 -5.57
N GLN A 247 20.74 1.21 -5.66
CA GLN A 247 21.59 1.17 -4.48
C GLN A 247 21.37 2.37 -3.56
N GLU A 248 21.22 3.55 -4.12
CA GLU A 248 20.91 4.77 -3.36
C GLU A 248 19.57 4.67 -2.66
N LEU A 249 18.56 4.11 -3.32
CA LEU A 249 17.25 3.85 -2.73
C LEU A 249 17.34 2.92 -1.52
N VAL A 250 18.11 1.84 -1.63
CA VAL A 250 18.34 0.87 -0.54
C VAL A 250 19.03 1.54 0.65
N GLU A 251 20.03 2.38 0.42
CA GLU A 251 20.71 3.13 1.48
C GLU A 251 19.79 4.14 2.17
N GLN A 252 18.94 4.82 1.41
CA GLN A 252 17.93 5.74 1.95
C GLN A 252 16.92 5.01 2.83
N TRP A 253 16.44 3.82 2.42
CA TRP A 253 15.57 2.99 3.26
C TRP A 253 16.27 2.53 4.53
N ALA A 254 17.53 2.04 4.44
CA ALA A 254 18.27 1.58 5.60
C ALA A 254 18.41 2.69 6.66
N ASN A 255 18.76 3.90 6.24
CA ASN A 255 18.86 5.05 7.13
C ASN A 255 17.52 5.42 7.76
N ALA A 256 16.46 5.47 6.97
CA ALA A 256 15.14 5.83 7.46
C ALA A 256 14.50 4.75 8.38
N LEU A 257 14.75 3.47 8.12
CA LEU A 257 14.31 2.35 8.97
C LEU A 257 14.93 2.36 10.36
N ALA A 258 16.07 3.00 10.55
CA ALA A 258 16.71 3.16 11.85
C ALA A 258 16.06 4.24 12.74
N LEU A 259 15.17 5.07 12.18
CA LEU A 259 14.55 6.17 12.92
C LEU A 259 13.44 5.68 13.86
N PRO A 260 13.27 6.31 15.02
CA PRO A 260 12.19 5.99 15.96
C PRO A 260 10.80 6.12 15.30
N GLY A 261 9.92 5.17 15.59
CA GLY A 261 8.54 5.16 15.05
C GLY A 261 8.39 4.53 13.67
N VAL A 262 9.48 4.29 12.93
CA VAL A 262 9.44 3.55 11.66
C VAL A 262 9.32 2.06 11.94
N ARG A 263 8.33 1.42 11.30
CA ARG A 263 7.92 0.03 11.50
C ARG A 263 8.11 -0.86 10.28
N GLY A 264 8.72 -0.37 9.22
CA GLY A 264 9.01 -1.20 8.04
C GLY A 264 8.71 -0.52 6.72
N LEU A 265 8.48 -1.34 5.69
CA LEU A 265 8.30 -0.91 4.30
C LEU A 265 6.96 -1.37 3.71
N VAL A 266 6.38 -0.53 2.85
CA VAL A 266 5.29 -0.90 1.94
C VAL A 266 5.71 -0.54 0.52
N VAL A 267 6.22 -1.52 -0.22
CA VAL A 267 6.88 -1.31 -1.51
C VAL A 267 6.21 -2.13 -2.62
N GLY A 268 6.04 -1.56 -3.79
CA GLY A 268 5.34 -2.20 -4.90
C GLY A 268 6.19 -2.35 -6.15
N ARG A 269 6.17 -1.35 -7.01
CA ARG A 269 6.70 -1.41 -8.37
C ARG A 269 8.17 -1.83 -8.46
N SER A 270 9.03 -1.30 -7.62
CA SER A 270 10.45 -1.64 -7.58
C SER A 270 10.71 -3.10 -7.18
N MET A 271 9.81 -3.71 -6.41
CA MET A 271 9.94 -5.12 -5.99
C MET A 271 9.31 -6.08 -7.00
N LEU A 272 8.15 -5.73 -7.55
CA LEU A 272 7.40 -6.60 -8.47
C LEU A 272 7.92 -6.53 -9.90
N TYR A 273 8.55 -5.42 -10.28
CA TYR A 273 9.12 -5.18 -11.60
C TYR A 273 10.52 -4.55 -11.49
N PRO A 274 11.48 -5.24 -10.84
CA PRO A 274 12.84 -4.72 -10.72
C PRO A 274 13.50 -4.65 -12.10
N ALA A 275 14.45 -3.70 -12.27
CA ALA A 275 15.18 -3.55 -13.53
C ALA A 275 15.96 -4.81 -13.92
N SER A 276 16.37 -5.61 -12.93
CA SER A 276 17.05 -6.90 -13.13
C SER A 276 16.14 -8.02 -13.63
N GLY A 277 14.81 -7.88 -13.50
CA GLY A 277 13.83 -8.95 -13.72
C GLY A 277 13.80 -10.03 -12.61
N ASP A 278 14.62 -9.91 -11.56
CA ASP A 278 14.70 -10.87 -10.45
C ASP A 278 13.89 -10.38 -9.24
N VAL A 279 12.60 -10.71 -9.26
CA VAL A 279 11.64 -10.35 -8.20
C VAL A 279 12.09 -10.92 -6.85
N ALA A 280 12.53 -12.19 -6.81
CA ALA A 280 12.94 -12.83 -5.56
C ALA A 280 14.09 -12.08 -4.90
N LYS A 281 15.14 -11.75 -5.67
CA LYS A 281 16.29 -10.99 -5.16
C LYS A 281 15.93 -9.60 -4.67
N ALA A 282 15.10 -8.87 -5.42
CA ALA A 282 14.67 -7.53 -5.04
C ALA A 282 13.88 -7.55 -3.71
N VAL A 283 12.97 -8.51 -3.58
CA VAL A 283 12.16 -8.71 -2.37
C VAL A 283 13.03 -9.14 -1.18
N ASP A 284 13.97 -10.09 -1.37
CA ASP A 284 14.89 -10.53 -0.32
C ASP A 284 15.73 -9.36 0.21
N THR A 285 16.21 -8.48 -0.68
CA THR A 285 16.96 -7.27 -0.28
C THR A 285 16.13 -6.39 0.64
N ALA A 286 14.87 -6.11 0.28
CA ALA A 286 13.99 -5.28 1.10
C ALA A 286 13.59 -5.96 2.42
N ALA A 287 13.28 -7.25 2.41
CA ALA A 287 12.97 -8.02 3.61
C ALA A 287 14.13 -8.06 4.61
N ASN A 288 15.35 -8.27 4.11
CA ASN A 288 16.56 -8.24 4.94
C ASN A 288 16.82 -6.86 5.56
N LEU A 289 16.54 -5.77 4.85
CA LEU A 289 16.62 -4.42 5.42
C LEU A 289 15.63 -4.21 6.56
N VAL A 290 14.41 -4.72 6.43
CA VAL A 290 13.37 -4.55 7.43
C VAL A 290 13.66 -5.38 8.68
N HIS A 291 14.01 -6.65 8.53
CA HIS A 291 14.10 -7.61 9.63
C HIS A 291 15.52 -7.85 10.14
N GLY A 292 16.55 -7.34 9.46
CA GLY A 292 17.92 -7.35 9.97
C GLY A 292 18.50 -8.77 10.10
N SER A 293 18.38 -9.59 9.07
CA SER A 293 18.94 -10.95 9.04
C SER A 293 20.38 -10.98 8.54
#